data_dcfdd10bc9c03d2a3b73bb56dea7964d
#
_entry.id   dcfdd10bc9c03d2a3b73bb56dea7964d
#
_cell.length_a   1.000
_cell.length_b   1.000
_cell.length_c   1.000
_cell.angle_alpha   90.00
_cell.angle_beta   90.00
_cell.angle_gamma   90.00
#
_symmetry.space_group_name_H-M   'P 1'
#
loop_
_entity.id
_entity.type
_entity.pdbx_description
1 polymer ?
#
loop_
_entity_poly.entity_id
_entity_poly.type
_entity_poly.pdbx_seq_one_letter_code
_entity_poly.pdbx_strand_id
1 'polypeptide(L)'
;MRVPQAELNRAALEAIDQNVTTLRNRVNALGVSEPVVQRQGANRIVVELPGVQDTAEAKRMIGATATLEYRAVVEGNAIDAAATGLLPPQARLYYERAPDGGQGRPVLLNKRLIASGDQVERAQSATDARSGTPAVSVTLNAAAGQRMFDFTSNNVGKPMAVVYIERIPEVRIVDGKEVQTTRISEEVISVANVNEPFGRQFQTTGLARKEADDLAKLLKSGSLAAPMT
;
A
#
# COMPACT_ATOMS: atom_id res chain seq x y z
N MET A 1 -26.57 11.60 12.43
CA MET A 1 -26.49 10.48 13.38
C MET A 1 -25.16 10.58 14.11
N ARG A 2 -25.14 10.79 15.43
CA ARG A 2 -23.87 10.83 16.21
C ARG A 2 -23.57 9.41 16.67
N VAL A 3 -22.37 8.92 16.31
CA VAL A 3 -21.88 7.63 16.82
C VAL A 3 -21.70 7.73 18.34
N PRO A 4 -22.20 6.79 19.13
CA PRO A 4 -22.02 6.80 20.58
C PRO A 4 -20.53 6.75 20.97
N GLN A 5 -20.13 7.49 21.99
CA GLN A 5 -18.73 7.57 22.46
C GLN A 5 -18.17 6.17 22.81
N ALA A 6 -19.01 5.28 23.31
CA ALA A 6 -18.62 3.90 23.63
C ALA A 6 -18.20 3.10 22.38
N GLU A 7 -18.87 3.29 21.25
CA GLU A 7 -18.51 2.65 19.98
C GLU A 7 -17.19 3.19 19.41
N LEU A 8 -16.98 4.51 19.53
CA LEU A 8 -15.71 5.13 19.12
C LEU A 8 -14.54 4.61 19.97
N ASN A 9 -14.73 4.49 21.27
CA ASN A 9 -13.70 3.97 22.16
C ASN A 9 -13.40 2.49 21.86
N ARG A 10 -14.44 1.70 21.57
CA ARG A 10 -14.26 0.28 21.22
C ARG A 10 -13.50 0.14 19.89
N ALA A 11 -13.87 0.89 18.87
CA ALA A 11 -13.18 0.87 17.59
C ALA A 11 -11.71 1.32 17.71
N ALA A 12 -11.43 2.33 18.56
CA ALA A 12 -10.06 2.75 18.84
C ALA A 12 -9.24 1.66 19.54
N LEU A 13 -9.83 0.94 20.50
CA LEU A 13 -9.17 -0.17 21.17
C LEU A 13 -8.86 -1.33 20.23
N GLU A 14 -9.82 -1.71 19.39
CA GLU A 14 -9.65 -2.76 18.38
C GLU A 14 -8.56 -2.38 17.37
N ALA A 15 -8.51 -1.10 16.93
CA ALA A 15 -7.46 -0.60 16.03
C ALA A 15 -6.07 -0.67 16.68
N ILE A 16 -5.94 -0.34 17.98
CA ILE A 16 -4.67 -0.43 18.70
C ILE A 16 -4.20 -1.88 18.81
N ASP A 17 -5.08 -2.81 19.16
CA ASP A 17 -4.73 -4.23 19.30
C ASP A 17 -4.32 -4.83 17.94
N GLN A 18 -4.98 -4.43 16.87
CA GLN A 18 -4.59 -4.80 15.51
C GLN A 18 -3.23 -4.18 15.14
N ASN A 19 -2.98 -2.93 15.49
CA ASN A 19 -1.68 -2.29 15.27
C ASN A 19 -0.56 -2.98 16.06
N VAL A 20 -0.79 -3.40 17.31
CA VAL A 20 0.19 -4.19 18.10
C VAL A 20 0.56 -5.47 17.37
N THR A 21 -0.43 -6.18 16.83
CA THR A 21 -0.20 -7.41 16.07
C THR A 21 0.60 -7.14 14.79
N THR A 22 0.20 -6.11 14.04
CA THR A 22 0.91 -5.70 12.82
C THR A 22 2.34 -5.27 13.10
N LEU A 23 2.56 -4.48 14.16
CA LEU A 23 3.91 -4.05 14.57
C LEU A 23 4.79 -5.24 14.96
N ARG A 24 4.24 -6.18 15.71
CA ARG A 24 4.97 -7.42 16.06
C ARG A 24 5.38 -8.20 14.84
N ASN A 25 4.48 -8.35 13.86
CA ASN A 25 4.79 -9.02 12.59
C ASN A 25 5.87 -8.28 11.80
N ARG A 26 5.84 -6.94 11.77
CA ARG A 26 6.87 -6.12 11.11
C ARG A 26 8.22 -6.25 11.77
N VAL A 27 8.27 -6.17 13.09
CA VAL A 27 9.51 -6.31 13.84
C VAL A 27 10.11 -7.71 13.67
N ASN A 28 9.28 -8.74 13.67
CA ASN A 28 9.72 -10.11 13.36
C ASN A 28 10.27 -10.22 11.92
N ALA A 29 9.65 -9.52 10.96
CA ALA A 29 10.13 -9.48 9.57
C ALA A 29 11.46 -8.75 9.39
N LEU A 30 11.84 -7.86 10.33
CA LEU A 30 13.16 -7.25 10.42
C LEU A 30 14.24 -8.19 10.98
N GLY A 31 13.85 -9.36 11.46
CA GLY A 31 14.78 -10.34 12.05
C GLY A 31 15.28 -9.96 13.44
N VAL A 32 14.60 -9.07 14.15
CA VAL A 32 14.94 -8.69 15.53
C VAL A 32 14.66 -9.86 16.47
N SER A 33 15.65 -10.22 17.26
CA SER A 33 15.49 -11.26 18.29
C SER A 33 14.80 -10.69 19.52
N GLU A 34 13.76 -11.37 19.99
CA GLU A 34 13.02 -11.04 21.21
C GLU A 34 12.50 -9.59 21.28
N PRO A 35 11.78 -9.10 20.29
CA PRO A 35 11.25 -7.74 20.33
C PRO A 35 10.12 -7.62 21.35
N VAL A 36 10.08 -6.50 22.05
CA VAL A 36 8.96 -6.16 22.93
C VAL A 36 8.02 -5.23 22.18
N VAL A 37 6.78 -5.67 21.95
CA VAL A 37 5.71 -4.84 21.38
C VAL A 37 4.51 -4.95 22.30
N GLN A 38 4.24 -3.90 23.04
CA GLN A 38 3.16 -3.88 24.04
C GLN A 38 2.41 -2.56 24.05
N ARG A 39 1.14 -2.65 24.39
CA ARG A 39 0.30 -1.48 24.60
C ARG A 39 0.65 -0.82 25.93
N GLN A 40 0.76 0.51 25.94
CA GLN A 40 0.94 1.32 27.13
C GLN A 40 -0.19 2.35 27.23
N GLY A 41 -1.10 2.14 28.17
CA GLY A 41 -2.27 3.00 28.34
C GLY A 41 -3.30 2.87 27.21
N ALA A 42 -4.04 3.95 26.95
CA ALA A 42 -5.17 3.95 26.02
C ALA A 42 -4.77 4.17 24.55
N ASN A 43 -3.63 4.82 24.28
CA ASN A 43 -3.29 5.33 22.95
C ASN A 43 -1.81 5.22 22.59
N ARG A 44 -1.01 4.44 23.35
CA ARG A 44 0.42 4.25 23.06
C ARG A 44 0.74 2.79 22.85
N ILE A 45 1.71 2.56 21.97
CA ILE A 45 2.36 1.26 21.77
C ILE A 45 3.86 1.48 22.00
N VAL A 46 4.45 0.70 22.88
CA VAL A 46 5.90 0.67 23.13
C VAL A 46 6.50 -0.44 22.29
N VAL A 47 7.55 -0.11 21.55
CA VAL A 47 8.31 -1.05 20.73
C VAL A 47 9.78 -0.95 21.14
N GLU A 48 10.33 -2.06 21.65
CA GLU A 48 11.73 -2.18 21.98
C GLU A 48 12.39 -3.17 21.02
N LEU A 49 13.51 -2.77 20.45
CA LEU A 49 14.21 -3.50 19.38
C LEU A 49 15.65 -3.77 19.82
N PRO A 50 15.87 -4.79 20.65
CA PRO A 50 17.22 -5.15 21.09
C PRO A 50 18.13 -5.48 19.90
N GLY A 51 19.37 -4.97 19.91
CA GLY A 51 20.37 -5.32 18.91
C GLY A 51 20.21 -4.67 17.52
N VAL A 52 19.24 -3.79 17.33
CA VAL A 52 19.08 -3.05 16.07
C VAL A 52 20.16 -1.98 15.94
N GLN A 53 20.99 -2.10 14.91
CA GLN A 53 22.05 -1.14 14.62
C GLN A 53 21.54 0.05 13.80
N ASP A 54 20.68 -0.19 12.81
CA ASP A 54 20.05 0.87 12.01
C ASP A 54 18.65 1.21 12.56
N THR A 55 18.64 2.17 13.48
CA THR A 55 17.40 2.67 14.08
C THR A 55 16.53 3.48 13.12
N ALA A 56 17.13 4.09 12.08
CA ALA A 56 16.40 4.86 11.08
C ALA A 56 15.62 3.93 10.15
N GLU A 57 16.25 2.83 9.70
CA GLU A 57 15.56 1.81 8.91
C GLU A 57 14.44 1.13 9.72
N ALA A 58 14.70 0.80 10.96
CA ALA A 58 13.70 0.21 11.85
C ALA A 58 12.49 1.14 12.05
N LYS A 59 12.70 2.44 12.32
CA LYS A 59 11.63 3.43 12.44
C LYS A 59 10.85 3.56 11.13
N ARG A 60 11.53 3.60 9.98
CA ARG A 60 10.90 3.66 8.67
C ARG A 60 10.01 2.45 8.43
N MET A 61 10.48 1.25 8.68
CA MET A 61 9.72 0.01 8.47
C MET A 61 8.54 -0.13 9.44
N ILE A 62 8.71 0.27 10.69
CA ILE A 62 7.64 0.24 11.69
C ILE A 62 6.54 1.23 11.33
N GLY A 63 6.90 2.45 10.99
CA GLY A 63 5.97 3.53 10.65
C GLY A 63 5.45 3.50 9.21
N ALA A 64 6.10 2.76 8.32
CA ALA A 64 5.73 2.72 6.92
C ALA A 64 4.32 2.16 6.71
N THR A 65 3.58 2.82 5.87
CA THR A 65 2.25 2.39 5.43
C THR A 65 2.22 2.36 3.91
N ALA A 66 3.08 1.53 3.33
CA ALA A 66 3.01 1.27 1.90
C ALA A 66 2.02 0.15 1.61
N THR A 67 1.20 0.35 0.60
CA THR A 67 0.24 -0.64 0.12
C THR A 67 0.11 -0.58 -1.40
N LEU A 68 -0.52 -1.59 -1.96
CA LEU A 68 -0.86 -1.64 -3.38
C LEU A 68 -2.37 -1.57 -3.57
N GLU A 69 -2.76 -0.94 -4.66
CA GLU A 69 -4.12 -0.99 -5.18
C GLU A 69 -4.10 -1.43 -6.65
N TYR A 70 -5.01 -2.32 -6.99
CA TYR A 70 -5.21 -2.80 -8.36
C TYR A 70 -6.47 -2.17 -8.93
N ARG A 71 -6.31 -1.43 -10.03
CA ARG A 71 -7.38 -0.61 -10.63
C ARG A 71 -7.46 -0.83 -12.13
N ALA A 72 -8.69 -0.78 -12.66
CA ALA A 72 -8.91 -0.74 -14.09
C ALA A 72 -8.45 0.61 -14.66
N VAL A 73 -7.82 0.59 -15.82
CA VAL A 73 -7.59 1.82 -16.59
C VAL A 73 -8.90 2.22 -17.28
N VAL A 74 -9.24 3.50 -17.20
CA VAL A 74 -10.42 4.07 -17.84
C VAL A 74 -10.01 4.65 -19.18
N GLU A 75 -10.74 4.31 -20.24
CA GLU A 75 -10.55 4.91 -21.56
C GLU A 75 -10.83 6.42 -21.51
N GLY A 76 -9.98 7.21 -22.18
CA GLY A 76 -10.10 8.67 -22.25
C GLY A 76 -8.75 9.34 -22.45
N ASN A 77 -8.80 10.65 -22.70
CA ASN A 77 -7.58 11.44 -22.82
C ASN A 77 -7.10 11.92 -21.45
N ALA A 78 -6.18 11.19 -20.86
CA ALA A 78 -5.62 11.52 -19.56
C ALA A 78 -4.82 12.83 -19.55
N ILE A 79 -4.23 13.23 -20.69
CA ILE A 79 -3.49 14.48 -20.84
C ILE A 79 -4.45 15.67 -20.79
N ASP A 80 -5.55 15.62 -21.53
CA ASP A 80 -6.58 16.66 -21.49
C ASP A 80 -7.24 16.75 -20.12
N ALA A 81 -7.49 15.60 -19.50
CA ALA A 81 -8.02 15.54 -18.15
C ALA A 81 -7.08 16.18 -17.11
N ALA A 82 -5.76 15.98 -17.26
CA ALA A 82 -4.76 16.63 -16.42
C ALA A 82 -4.71 18.15 -16.63
N ALA A 83 -4.88 18.62 -17.87
CA ALA A 83 -4.85 20.04 -18.21
C ALA A 83 -6.12 20.79 -17.83
N THR A 84 -7.29 20.16 -17.99
CA THR A 84 -8.61 20.80 -17.81
C THR A 84 -9.25 20.54 -16.44
N GLY A 85 -8.83 19.47 -15.74
CA GLY A 85 -9.47 18.98 -14.54
C GLY A 85 -10.79 18.25 -14.78
N LEU A 86 -11.22 18.08 -16.02
CA LEU A 86 -12.46 17.40 -16.37
C LEU A 86 -12.23 15.89 -16.40
N LEU A 87 -12.84 15.19 -15.44
CA LEU A 87 -12.69 13.74 -15.27
C LEU A 87 -14.02 13.02 -15.51
N PRO A 88 -14.00 11.83 -16.17
CA PRO A 88 -15.16 10.96 -16.15
C PRO A 88 -15.59 10.66 -14.71
N PRO A 89 -16.90 10.57 -14.40
CA PRO A 89 -17.40 10.41 -13.03
C PRO A 89 -16.81 9.22 -12.27
N GLN A 90 -16.52 8.12 -12.99
CA GLN A 90 -15.94 6.91 -12.43
C GLN A 90 -14.42 6.93 -12.35
N ALA A 91 -13.75 7.94 -12.93
CA ALA A 91 -12.30 8.01 -13.00
C ALA A 91 -11.69 8.96 -11.96
N ARG A 92 -10.45 8.68 -11.62
CA ARG A 92 -9.53 9.56 -10.91
C ARG A 92 -8.23 9.62 -11.68
N LEU A 93 -7.61 10.78 -11.70
CA LEU A 93 -6.32 11.00 -12.34
C LEU A 93 -5.19 10.55 -11.42
N TYR A 94 -4.29 9.77 -11.97
CA TYR A 94 -3.04 9.35 -11.37
C TYR A 94 -1.89 9.63 -12.31
N TYR A 95 -0.66 9.46 -11.84
CA TYR A 95 0.54 9.64 -12.64
C TYR A 95 1.43 8.41 -12.54
N GLU A 96 2.00 7.99 -13.65
CA GLU A 96 3.03 6.96 -13.65
C GLU A 96 4.26 7.47 -12.91
N ARG A 97 4.99 6.57 -12.26
CA ARG A 97 6.30 6.88 -11.70
C ARG A 97 7.29 7.10 -12.84
N ALA A 98 7.93 8.27 -12.85
CA ALA A 98 9.00 8.52 -13.80
C ALA A 98 10.33 7.93 -13.32
N PRO A 99 11.24 7.53 -14.23
CA PRO A 99 12.52 6.94 -13.88
C PRO A 99 13.44 7.86 -13.05
N ASP A 100 13.24 9.17 -13.17
CA ASP A 100 13.96 10.21 -12.43
C ASP A 100 13.34 10.54 -11.05
N GLY A 101 12.29 9.81 -10.66
CA GLY A 101 11.53 10.05 -9.44
C GLY A 101 10.54 11.20 -9.53
N GLY A 102 10.37 11.80 -10.71
CA GLY A 102 9.39 12.85 -10.98
C GLY A 102 8.00 12.29 -11.30
N GLN A 103 7.12 13.19 -11.71
CA GLN A 103 5.77 12.86 -12.17
C GLN A 103 5.82 12.42 -13.64
N GLY A 104 5.40 11.20 -13.90
CA GLY A 104 5.36 10.61 -15.23
C GLY A 104 4.07 10.94 -15.99
N ARG A 105 3.67 10.06 -16.90
CA ARG A 105 2.47 10.24 -17.71
C ARG A 105 1.20 10.17 -16.88
N PRO A 106 0.19 11.02 -17.17
CA PRO A 106 -1.11 10.92 -16.53
C PRO A 106 -1.85 9.66 -17.00
N VAL A 107 -2.59 9.03 -16.09
CA VAL A 107 -3.40 7.84 -16.33
C VAL A 107 -4.75 8.00 -15.62
N LEU A 108 -5.83 7.68 -16.31
CA LEU A 108 -7.17 7.64 -15.74
C LEU A 108 -7.45 6.25 -15.17
N LEU A 109 -7.66 6.17 -13.86
CA LEU A 109 -7.98 4.91 -13.20
C LEU A 109 -9.38 4.93 -12.61
N ASN A 110 -10.03 3.78 -12.62
CA ASN A 110 -11.34 3.62 -12.00
C ASN A 110 -11.24 3.84 -10.48
N LYS A 111 -12.21 4.58 -9.93
CA LYS A 111 -12.32 4.79 -8.47
C LYS A 111 -12.57 3.49 -7.72
N ARG A 112 -13.24 2.52 -8.37
CA ARG A 112 -13.51 1.20 -7.78
C ARG A 112 -12.25 0.34 -7.84
N LEU A 113 -11.89 -0.22 -6.69
CA LEU A 113 -10.78 -1.15 -6.55
C LEU A 113 -11.15 -2.54 -7.08
N ILE A 114 -10.21 -3.20 -7.72
CA ILE A 114 -10.25 -4.63 -8.01
C ILE A 114 -9.79 -5.40 -6.76
N ALA A 115 -8.62 -5.01 -6.25
CA ALA A 115 -8.06 -5.53 -5.00
C ALA A 115 -7.15 -4.48 -4.35
N SER A 116 -6.85 -4.65 -3.07
CA SER A 116 -5.96 -3.79 -2.27
C SER A 116 -5.04 -4.63 -1.37
N GLY A 117 -3.99 -3.99 -0.84
CA GLY A 117 -2.94 -4.67 -0.08
C GLY A 117 -3.41 -5.29 1.24
N ASP A 118 -4.49 -4.79 1.85
CA ASP A 118 -5.12 -5.38 3.03
C ASP A 118 -5.77 -6.75 2.75
N GLN A 119 -5.98 -7.09 1.48
CA GLN A 119 -6.54 -8.36 1.03
C GLN A 119 -5.45 -9.37 0.63
N VAL A 120 -4.19 -9.03 0.85
CA VAL A 120 -3.06 -9.90 0.57
C VAL A 120 -2.85 -10.86 1.75
N GLU A 121 -2.87 -12.16 1.47
CA GLU A 121 -2.54 -13.21 2.43
C GLU A 121 -1.05 -13.53 2.46
N ARG A 122 -0.39 -13.45 1.29
CA ARG A 122 1.04 -13.71 1.16
C ARG A 122 1.66 -12.76 0.15
N ALA A 123 2.83 -12.27 0.48
CA ALA A 123 3.68 -11.54 -0.43
C ALA A 123 5.13 -11.98 -0.28
N GLN A 124 5.82 -12.14 -1.40
CA GLN A 124 7.23 -12.53 -1.44
C GLN A 124 7.93 -11.76 -2.55
N SER A 125 9.14 -11.28 -2.25
CA SER A 125 10.03 -10.77 -3.28
C SER A 125 10.40 -11.90 -4.24
N ALA A 126 10.36 -11.62 -5.52
CA ALA A 126 10.61 -12.55 -6.60
C ALA A 126 11.38 -11.86 -7.72
N THR A 127 11.74 -12.64 -8.73
CA THR A 127 12.22 -12.14 -10.02
C THR A 127 11.26 -12.66 -11.08
N ASP A 128 10.76 -11.77 -11.90
CA ASP A 128 9.90 -12.15 -13.02
C ASP A 128 10.68 -13.00 -14.02
N ALA A 129 10.18 -14.20 -14.32
CA ALA A 129 10.89 -15.17 -15.16
C ALA A 129 10.99 -14.74 -16.63
N ARG A 130 10.12 -13.85 -17.10
CA ARG A 130 10.08 -13.40 -18.50
C ARG A 130 10.99 -12.19 -18.73
N SER A 131 10.97 -11.23 -17.82
CA SER A 131 11.71 -9.97 -17.95
C SER A 131 13.02 -9.92 -17.16
N GLY A 132 13.22 -10.83 -16.19
CA GLY A 132 14.35 -10.78 -15.26
C GLY A 132 14.29 -9.60 -14.27
N THR A 133 13.19 -8.85 -14.24
CA THR A 133 13.05 -7.68 -13.37
C THR A 133 12.57 -8.07 -11.96
N PRO A 134 12.86 -7.24 -10.94
CA PRO A 134 12.31 -7.44 -9.62
C PRO A 134 10.78 -7.45 -9.64
N ALA A 135 10.21 -8.36 -8.88
CA ALA A 135 8.77 -8.56 -8.77
C ALA A 135 8.36 -8.85 -7.33
N VAL A 136 7.09 -8.66 -7.03
CA VAL A 136 6.45 -9.16 -5.82
C VAL A 136 5.40 -10.19 -6.22
N SER A 137 5.60 -11.42 -5.77
CA SER A 137 4.60 -12.48 -5.89
C SER A 137 3.53 -12.28 -4.83
N VAL A 138 2.28 -12.14 -5.25
CA VAL A 138 1.15 -11.81 -4.39
C VAL A 138 0.14 -12.95 -4.41
N THR A 139 -0.36 -13.30 -3.23
CA THR A 139 -1.53 -14.17 -3.05
C THR A 139 -2.62 -13.40 -2.32
N LEU A 140 -3.75 -13.18 -2.97
CA LEU A 140 -4.92 -12.53 -2.40
C LEU A 140 -5.78 -13.52 -1.60
N ASN A 141 -6.58 -13.00 -0.69
CA ASN A 141 -7.63 -13.79 -0.05
C ASN A 141 -8.68 -14.27 -1.08
N ALA A 142 -9.52 -15.22 -0.69
CA ALA A 142 -10.48 -15.84 -1.60
C ALA A 142 -11.42 -14.82 -2.26
N ALA A 143 -11.95 -13.87 -1.50
CA ALA A 143 -12.91 -12.88 -2.00
C ALA A 143 -12.27 -11.90 -3.00
N ALA A 144 -11.07 -11.41 -2.71
CA ALA A 144 -10.33 -10.54 -3.63
C ALA A 144 -9.84 -11.30 -4.86
N GLY A 145 -9.40 -12.55 -4.68
CA GLY A 145 -9.01 -13.43 -5.78
C GLY A 145 -10.15 -13.70 -6.75
N GLN A 146 -11.38 -13.88 -6.25
CA GLN A 146 -12.56 -14.04 -7.10
C GLN A 146 -12.86 -12.76 -7.89
N ARG A 147 -12.82 -11.58 -7.23
CA ARG A 147 -13.02 -10.29 -7.94
C ARG A 147 -11.94 -10.05 -8.99
N MET A 148 -10.69 -10.41 -8.70
CA MET A 148 -9.59 -10.31 -9.66
C MET A 148 -9.83 -11.22 -10.86
N PHE A 149 -10.26 -12.46 -10.62
CA PHE A 149 -10.60 -13.40 -11.68
C PHE A 149 -11.76 -12.92 -12.55
N ASP A 150 -12.84 -12.45 -11.92
CA ASP A 150 -14.02 -11.92 -12.62
C ASP A 150 -13.63 -10.70 -13.47
N PHE A 151 -12.78 -9.80 -12.92
CA PHE A 151 -12.31 -8.65 -13.67
C PHE A 151 -11.44 -9.07 -14.85
N THR A 152 -10.42 -9.89 -14.62
CA THR A 152 -9.46 -10.28 -15.67
C THR A 152 -10.11 -11.12 -16.77
N SER A 153 -11.07 -11.99 -16.42
CA SER A 153 -11.82 -12.78 -17.40
C SER A 153 -12.66 -11.90 -18.36
N ASN A 154 -13.20 -10.79 -17.86
CA ASN A 154 -14.01 -9.88 -18.67
C ASN A 154 -13.21 -8.74 -19.34
N ASN A 155 -11.90 -8.66 -19.08
CA ASN A 155 -11.05 -7.57 -19.57
C ASN A 155 -9.72 -8.06 -20.17
N VAL A 156 -9.70 -9.25 -20.76
CA VAL A 156 -8.53 -9.73 -21.52
C VAL A 156 -8.23 -8.73 -22.64
N GLY A 157 -6.96 -8.38 -22.80
CA GLY A 157 -6.48 -7.37 -23.75
C GLY A 157 -6.59 -5.93 -23.27
N LYS A 158 -7.31 -5.66 -22.17
CA LYS A 158 -7.42 -4.30 -21.60
C LYS A 158 -6.37 -4.06 -20.52
N PRO A 159 -5.95 -2.80 -20.32
CA PRO A 159 -4.96 -2.47 -19.33
C PRO A 159 -5.52 -2.45 -17.89
N MET A 160 -4.70 -2.94 -16.97
CA MET A 160 -4.86 -2.82 -15.53
C MET A 160 -3.65 -2.12 -14.95
N ALA A 161 -3.86 -1.28 -13.96
CA ALA A 161 -2.81 -0.54 -13.29
C ALA A 161 -2.60 -1.01 -11.86
N VAL A 162 -1.36 -0.91 -11.41
CA VAL A 162 -0.94 -1.09 -10.02
C VAL A 162 -0.51 0.27 -9.48
N VAL A 163 -1.18 0.71 -8.43
CA VAL A 163 -0.89 1.96 -7.72
C VAL A 163 -0.15 1.62 -6.43
N TYR A 164 1.03 2.18 -6.26
CA TYR A 164 1.79 2.16 -5.02
C TYR A 164 1.38 3.37 -4.18
N ILE A 165 0.94 3.12 -2.97
CA ILE A 165 0.51 4.17 -2.04
C ILE A 165 1.40 4.11 -0.83
N GLU A 166 2.07 5.21 -0.55
CA GLU A 166 2.91 5.38 0.63
C GLU A 166 2.42 6.57 1.47
N ARG A 167 2.32 6.37 2.78
CA ARG A 167 2.05 7.44 3.73
C ARG A 167 3.36 7.79 4.43
N ILE A 168 3.80 9.02 4.24
CA ILE A 168 5.08 9.52 4.73
C ILE A 168 4.77 10.50 5.87
N PRO A 169 5.15 10.18 7.11
CA PRO A 169 5.04 11.14 8.21
C PRO A 169 5.93 12.35 7.93
N GLU A 170 5.37 13.54 8.03
CA GLU A 170 6.08 14.81 7.88
C GLU A 170 5.83 15.68 9.11
N VAL A 171 6.85 16.43 9.50
CA VAL A 171 6.70 17.50 10.52
C VAL A 171 6.64 18.83 9.79
N ARG A 172 5.57 19.58 10.00
CA ARG A 172 5.42 20.94 9.48
C ARG A 172 5.36 21.93 10.62
N ILE A 173 5.99 23.07 10.41
CA ILE A 173 5.89 24.18 11.37
C ILE A 173 4.69 25.02 10.94
N VAL A 174 3.66 25.06 11.78
CA VAL A 174 2.47 25.90 11.60
C VAL A 174 2.37 26.82 12.82
N ASP A 175 2.39 28.12 12.60
CA ASP A 175 2.35 29.14 13.66
C ASP A 175 3.44 28.95 14.74
N GLY A 176 4.65 28.56 14.33
CA GLY A 176 5.80 28.32 15.21
C GLY A 176 5.71 27.03 16.05
N LYS A 177 4.71 26.18 15.81
CA LYS A 177 4.57 24.88 16.47
C LYS A 177 4.81 23.75 15.48
N GLU A 178 5.49 22.70 15.93
CA GLU A 178 5.63 21.48 15.17
C GLU A 178 4.28 20.74 15.14
N VAL A 179 3.76 20.53 13.93
CA VAL A 179 2.56 19.74 13.68
C VAL A 179 2.94 18.52 12.87
N GLN A 180 2.67 17.35 13.40
CA GLN A 180 2.84 16.11 12.65
C GLN A 180 1.71 16.00 11.62
N THR A 181 2.11 15.80 10.38
CA THR A 181 1.21 15.60 9.24
C THR A 181 1.61 14.33 8.50
N THR A 182 0.73 13.84 7.65
CA THR A 182 1.03 12.67 6.80
C THR A 182 0.86 13.08 5.35
N ARG A 183 1.92 12.98 4.56
CA ARG A 183 1.86 13.11 3.11
C ARG A 183 1.52 11.74 2.51
N ILE A 184 0.53 11.71 1.63
CA ILE A 184 0.20 10.51 0.86
C ILE A 184 0.84 10.67 -0.51
N SER A 185 1.71 9.73 -0.87
CA SER A 185 2.26 9.58 -2.21
C SER A 185 1.54 8.43 -2.91
N GLU A 186 0.95 8.71 -4.06
CA GLU A 186 0.23 7.72 -4.88
C GLU A 186 0.85 7.73 -6.27
N GLU A 187 1.45 6.63 -6.67
CA GLU A 187 2.16 6.51 -7.95
C GLU A 187 1.75 5.23 -8.68
N VAL A 188 1.51 5.35 -9.97
CA VAL A 188 1.29 4.15 -10.80
C VAL A 188 2.65 3.55 -11.14
N ILE A 189 2.92 2.36 -10.61
CA ILE A 189 4.18 1.66 -10.81
C ILE A 189 4.16 0.69 -11.98
N SER A 190 2.96 0.31 -12.43
CA SER A 190 2.78 -0.60 -13.56
C SER A 190 1.45 -0.35 -14.24
N VAL A 191 1.46 -0.32 -15.56
CA VAL A 191 0.28 -0.42 -16.41
C VAL A 191 0.54 -1.54 -17.41
N ALA A 192 -0.22 -2.61 -17.32
CA ALA A 192 -0.04 -3.79 -18.17
C ALA A 192 -1.37 -4.35 -18.65
N ASN A 193 -1.38 -4.87 -19.87
CA ASN A 193 -2.56 -5.54 -20.39
C ASN A 193 -2.76 -6.89 -19.70
N VAL A 194 -4.01 -7.22 -19.46
CA VAL A 194 -4.43 -8.55 -19.00
C VAL A 194 -4.27 -9.53 -20.16
N ASN A 195 -3.23 -10.36 -20.14
CA ASN A 195 -2.96 -11.31 -21.22
C ASN A 195 -3.84 -12.55 -21.14
N GLU A 196 -4.17 -12.97 -19.92
CA GLU A 196 -5.01 -14.13 -19.63
C GLU A 196 -5.74 -13.93 -18.30
N PRO A 197 -6.85 -14.61 -18.03
CA PRO A 197 -7.52 -14.56 -16.75
C PRO A 197 -6.62 -15.05 -15.62
N PHE A 198 -6.55 -14.30 -14.54
CA PHE A 198 -5.88 -14.72 -13.31
C PHE A 198 -6.66 -14.24 -12.07
N GLY A 199 -6.45 -14.89 -10.95
CA GLY A 199 -7.21 -14.65 -9.73
C GLY A 199 -6.32 -14.40 -8.52
N ARG A 200 -6.21 -15.41 -7.64
CA ARG A 200 -5.55 -15.26 -6.34
C ARG A 200 -4.04 -15.04 -6.40
N GLN A 201 -3.37 -15.62 -7.38
CA GLN A 201 -1.90 -15.62 -7.45
C GLN A 201 -1.43 -14.95 -8.72
N PHE A 202 -0.54 -13.98 -8.58
CA PHE A 202 0.08 -13.26 -9.69
C PHE A 202 1.35 -12.54 -9.22
N GLN A 203 2.06 -11.93 -10.15
CA GLN A 203 3.25 -11.13 -9.88
C GLN A 203 3.02 -9.68 -10.28
N THR A 204 3.54 -8.77 -9.46
CA THR A 204 3.56 -7.33 -9.73
C THR A 204 5.01 -6.92 -9.96
N THR A 205 5.28 -6.28 -11.09
CA THR A 205 6.56 -5.71 -11.49
C THR A 205 6.52 -4.18 -11.44
N GLY A 206 7.60 -3.51 -11.82
CA GLY A 206 7.68 -2.04 -11.86
C GLY A 206 8.28 -1.41 -10.60
N LEU A 207 8.89 -2.21 -9.73
CA LEU A 207 9.60 -1.79 -8.52
C LEU A 207 11.10 -2.03 -8.65
N ALA A 208 11.91 -1.17 -8.01
CA ALA A 208 13.30 -1.49 -7.78
C ALA A 208 13.43 -2.67 -6.78
N ARG A 209 14.57 -3.37 -6.79
CA ARG A 209 14.75 -4.57 -5.94
C ARG A 209 14.49 -4.29 -4.47
N LYS A 210 15.07 -3.21 -3.92
CA LYS A 210 14.85 -2.84 -2.51
C LYS A 210 13.39 -2.52 -2.21
N GLU A 211 12.71 -1.84 -3.11
CA GLU A 211 11.27 -1.54 -2.97
C GLU A 211 10.42 -2.80 -2.99
N ALA A 212 10.74 -3.76 -3.88
CA ALA A 212 10.04 -5.04 -3.95
C ALA A 212 10.23 -5.85 -2.65
N ASP A 213 11.45 -5.86 -2.09
CA ASP A 213 11.75 -6.51 -0.83
C ASP A 213 11.02 -5.86 0.36
N ASP A 214 11.07 -4.53 0.46
CA ASP A 214 10.40 -3.77 1.50
C ASP A 214 8.88 -3.92 1.41
N LEU A 215 8.32 -3.81 0.21
CA LEU A 215 6.88 -3.97 -0.02
C LEU A 215 6.42 -5.39 0.31
N ALA A 216 7.16 -6.42 -0.08
CA ALA A 216 6.83 -7.79 0.25
C ALA A 216 6.77 -8.02 1.77
N LYS A 217 7.72 -7.43 2.53
CA LYS A 217 7.71 -7.45 3.99
C LYS A 217 6.50 -6.72 4.58
N LEU A 218 6.19 -5.52 4.06
CA LEU A 218 5.05 -4.73 4.52
C LEU A 218 3.72 -5.43 4.25
N LEU A 219 3.50 -5.94 3.05
CA LEU A 219 2.29 -6.68 2.69
C LEU A 219 2.13 -7.97 3.52
N LYS A 220 3.25 -8.69 3.75
CA LYS A 220 3.25 -9.89 4.59
C LYS A 220 2.93 -9.60 6.06
N SER A 221 3.39 -8.47 6.57
CA SER A 221 3.17 -8.07 7.97
C SER A 221 1.81 -7.42 8.24
N GLY A 222 1.05 -7.15 7.19
CA GLY A 222 -0.26 -6.51 7.26
C GLY A 222 -0.22 -4.98 7.25
N SER A 223 -1.37 -4.37 6.96
CA SER A 223 -1.57 -2.93 7.03
C SER A 223 -1.88 -2.48 8.46
N LEU A 224 -1.45 -1.28 8.84
CA LEU A 224 -1.87 -0.67 10.10
C LEU A 224 -3.36 -0.28 10.02
N ALA A 225 -4.13 -0.62 11.04
CA ALA A 225 -5.56 -0.30 11.11
C ALA A 225 -5.80 1.20 11.28
N ALA A 226 -4.87 1.89 11.96
CA ALA A 226 -4.87 3.34 12.10
C ALA A 226 -3.43 3.88 11.97
N PRO A 227 -3.24 5.08 11.39
CA PRO A 227 -1.92 5.70 11.35
C PRO A 227 -1.42 5.96 12.77
N MET A 228 -0.12 5.75 12.97
CA MET A 228 0.56 6.07 14.21
C MET A 228 1.24 7.44 14.09
N THR A 229 1.13 8.24 15.11
CA THR A 229 1.75 9.55 15.24
C THR A 229 2.72 9.58 16.41
#